data_4a110d42b57f8258dfc7c78c0dea5559
#
_entry.id   4a110d42b57f8258dfc7c78c0dea5559
#
_cell.length_a   1.000
_cell.length_b   1.000
_cell.length_c   1.000
_cell.angle_alpha   90.00
_cell.angle_beta   90.00
_cell.angle_gamma   90.00
#
_symmetry.space_group_name_H-M   'P 1'
#
loop_
_entity.id
_entity.type
_entity.pdbx_description
1 polymer ?
#
loop_
_entity_poly.entity_id
_entity_poly.type
_entity_poly.pdbx_seq_one_letter_code
_entity_poly.pdbx_strand_id
1 'polypeptide(L)'
;MDRLYSDFVRQGDLVFDIGSHVGDRIGSFRRLGCRVVAVEPQPRLVRILRRFYGRDLDVEIEPMAIAAAPGSIELFVNLDNASLTTASSGFVAAASAAPGWHGERWPGRLVAPAITLDQLIEGHGEPIFAKIDVEGFEAEALAGLSRPLEAFSFEFTTIMRQVAIDCVTRCRALGAYRYNAALGESQRLAFTQWVDAEVIERWLEALPDSANSGDIYARLRVSGNPPRNLAHGQPDCASPASMRITAVLPLASMVVVENPVSDG
;
A
#
# COMPACT_ATOMS: atom_id res chain seq x y z
N MET A 1 9.39 5.25 -7.63
CA MET A 1 9.15 3.96 -6.94
C MET A 1 10.46 3.35 -6.46
N ASP A 2 11.42 2.96 -7.33
CA ASP A 2 12.69 2.33 -6.94
C ASP A 2 13.48 3.13 -5.89
N ARG A 3 13.56 4.48 -6.04
CA ARG A 3 14.24 5.35 -5.08
C ARG A 3 13.62 5.28 -3.68
N LEU A 4 12.29 5.23 -3.58
CA LEU A 4 11.60 5.15 -2.30
C LEU A 4 11.82 3.79 -1.64
N TYR A 5 11.66 2.71 -2.41
CA TYR A 5 11.86 1.37 -1.85
C TYR A 5 13.31 1.05 -1.52
N SER A 6 14.29 1.68 -2.20
CA SER A 6 15.71 1.52 -1.82
C SER A 6 16.05 2.02 -0.41
N ASP A 7 15.15 2.78 0.24
CA ASP A 7 15.30 3.16 1.64
C ASP A 7 14.94 2.01 2.61
N PHE A 8 14.24 0.98 2.11
CA PHE A 8 13.77 -0.15 2.92
C PHE A 8 14.48 -1.45 2.60
N VAL A 9 14.79 -1.71 1.33
CA VAL A 9 15.25 -3.01 0.86
C VAL A 9 16.60 -2.96 0.17
N ARG A 10 17.28 -4.13 0.13
CA ARG A 10 18.55 -4.37 -0.55
C ARG A 10 18.44 -5.61 -1.43
N GLN A 11 19.43 -5.80 -2.29
CA GLN A 11 19.55 -7.02 -3.09
C GLN A 11 19.52 -8.27 -2.21
N GLY A 12 18.70 -9.25 -2.58
CA GLY A 12 18.53 -10.52 -1.87
C GLY A 12 17.47 -10.49 -0.77
N ASP A 13 16.95 -9.32 -0.37
CA ASP A 13 15.90 -9.22 0.63
C ASP A 13 14.58 -9.84 0.12
N LEU A 14 13.83 -10.45 1.03
CA LEU A 14 12.47 -10.92 0.78
C LEU A 14 11.48 -9.78 0.99
N VAL A 15 10.56 -9.61 0.04
CA VAL A 15 9.49 -8.61 0.07
C VAL A 15 8.15 -9.28 -0.18
N PHE A 16 7.12 -8.86 0.54
CA PHE A 16 5.74 -9.19 0.24
C PHE A 16 5.06 -8.03 -0.47
N ASP A 17 4.38 -8.32 -1.58
CA ASP A 17 3.54 -7.40 -2.34
C ASP A 17 2.09 -7.91 -2.29
N ILE A 18 1.29 -7.37 -1.38
CA ILE A 18 -0.06 -7.84 -1.06
C ILE A 18 -1.06 -6.92 -1.73
N GLY A 19 -1.89 -7.48 -2.63
CA GLY A 19 -2.67 -6.75 -3.59
C GLY A 19 -1.84 -6.37 -4.81
N SER A 20 -1.10 -7.34 -5.36
CA SER A 20 -0.08 -7.10 -6.41
C SER A 20 -0.64 -6.57 -7.73
N HIS A 21 -1.95 -6.68 -7.96
CA HIS A 21 -2.65 -6.22 -9.15
C HIS A 21 -1.94 -6.70 -10.44
N VAL A 22 -1.43 -5.79 -11.28
CA VAL A 22 -0.69 -6.13 -12.52
C VAL A 22 0.83 -6.21 -12.32
N GLY A 23 1.34 -5.98 -11.09
CA GLY A 23 2.74 -6.20 -10.71
C GLY A 23 3.68 -5.00 -10.86
N ASP A 24 3.18 -3.77 -10.82
CA ASP A 24 4.02 -2.57 -10.91
C ASP A 24 5.06 -2.50 -9.79
N ARG A 25 4.65 -2.85 -8.56
CA ARG A 25 5.55 -2.92 -7.40
C ARG A 25 6.53 -4.08 -7.51
N ILE A 26 6.09 -5.23 -8.00
CA ILE A 26 6.98 -6.38 -8.27
C ILE A 26 8.15 -5.94 -9.16
N GLY A 27 7.86 -5.23 -10.27
CA GLY A 27 8.90 -4.74 -11.17
C GLY A 27 9.92 -3.84 -10.48
N SER A 28 9.47 -2.98 -9.55
CA SER A 28 10.36 -2.13 -8.75
C SER A 28 11.25 -2.95 -7.81
N PHE A 29 10.68 -3.86 -7.04
CA PHE A 29 11.43 -4.73 -6.12
C PHE A 29 12.42 -5.62 -6.86
N ARG A 30 12.05 -6.15 -8.04
CA ARG A 30 12.95 -6.95 -8.87
C ARG A 30 14.14 -6.14 -9.41
N ARG A 31 13.95 -4.88 -9.81
CA ARG A 31 15.06 -3.99 -10.19
C ARG A 31 16.02 -3.70 -9.03
N LEU A 32 15.51 -3.71 -7.79
CA LEU A 32 16.32 -3.60 -6.57
C LEU A 32 16.97 -4.92 -6.16
N GLY A 33 16.71 -6.02 -6.89
CA GLY A 33 17.29 -7.34 -6.65
C GLY A 33 16.63 -8.13 -5.52
N CYS A 34 15.40 -7.77 -5.12
CA CYS A 34 14.66 -8.46 -4.07
C CYS A 34 14.02 -9.76 -4.59
N ARG A 35 13.82 -10.72 -3.67
CA ARG A 35 12.86 -11.82 -3.86
C ARG A 35 11.47 -11.30 -3.49
N VAL A 36 10.45 -11.67 -4.27
CA VAL A 36 9.08 -11.13 -4.09
C VAL A 36 8.08 -12.26 -3.96
N VAL A 37 7.26 -12.23 -2.90
CA VAL A 37 6.02 -12.98 -2.82
C VAL A 37 4.88 -12.03 -3.15
N ALA A 38 4.23 -12.28 -4.28
CA ALA A 38 3.14 -11.48 -4.83
C ALA A 38 1.80 -12.14 -4.50
N VAL A 39 0.95 -11.48 -3.75
CA VAL A 39 -0.36 -11.99 -3.33
C VAL A 39 -1.46 -11.28 -4.09
N GLU A 40 -2.26 -12.03 -4.86
CA GLU A 40 -3.34 -11.47 -5.67
C GLU A 40 -4.49 -12.48 -5.78
N PRO A 41 -5.69 -12.18 -5.26
CA PRO A 41 -6.80 -13.14 -5.27
C PRO A 41 -7.55 -13.25 -6.60
N GLN A 42 -7.45 -12.26 -7.50
CA GLN A 42 -8.23 -12.21 -8.74
C GLN A 42 -7.62 -13.13 -9.83
N PRO A 43 -8.30 -14.21 -10.30
CA PRO A 43 -7.72 -15.16 -11.25
C PRO A 43 -7.27 -14.54 -12.58
N ARG A 44 -7.92 -13.42 -12.99
CA ARG A 44 -7.53 -12.68 -14.20
C ARG A 44 -6.17 -12.01 -14.02
N LEU A 45 -5.96 -11.36 -12.89
CA LEU A 45 -4.70 -10.67 -12.56
C LEU A 45 -3.58 -11.69 -12.30
N VAL A 46 -3.87 -12.79 -11.60
CA VAL A 46 -2.92 -13.92 -11.42
C VAL A 46 -2.40 -14.42 -12.76
N ARG A 47 -3.27 -14.56 -13.78
CA ARG A 47 -2.83 -14.96 -15.13
C ARG A 47 -1.89 -13.92 -15.77
N ILE A 48 -2.15 -12.63 -15.55
CA ILE A 48 -1.29 -11.54 -16.00
C ILE A 48 0.06 -11.62 -15.30
N LEU A 49 0.07 -11.71 -13.96
CA LEU A 49 1.29 -11.83 -13.17
C LEU A 49 2.13 -13.05 -13.62
N ARG A 50 1.50 -14.23 -13.81
CA ARG A 50 2.18 -15.42 -14.30
C ARG A 50 2.74 -15.23 -15.71
N ARG A 51 2.10 -14.44 -16.55
CA ARG A 51 2.59 -14.14 -17.90
C ARG A 51 3.87 -13.30 -17.87
N PHE A 52 3.97 -12.33 -16.96
CA PHE A 52 5.11 -11.41 -16.86
C PHE A 52 6.23 -11.97 -15.98
N TYR A 53 5.88 -12.57 -14.84
CA TYR A 53 6.83 -12.94 -13.80
C TYR A 53 6.95 -14.46 -13.57
N GLY A 54 6.12 -15.30 -14.18
CA GLY A 54 6.09 -16.75 -13.91
C GLY A 54 7.35 -17.52 -14.36
N ARG A 55 8.34 -16.85 -14.98
CA ARG A 55 9.66 -17.41 -15.30
C ARG A 55 10.78 -16.83 -14.43
N ASP A 56 10.47 -15.82 -13.62
CA ASP A 56 11.43 -15.23 -12.68
C ASP A 56 11.45 -16.09 -11.41
N LEU A 57 12.58 -16.74 -11.14
CA LEU A 57 12.73 -17.66 -10.00
C LEU A 57 12.71 -16.95 -8.65
N ASP A 58 12.83 -15.63 -8.64
CA ASP A 58 12.76 -14.80 -7.43
C ASP A 58 11.37 -14.17 -7.24
N VAL A 59 10.35 -14.60 -8.00
CA VAL A 59 8.96 -14.16 -7.84
C VAL A 59 8.05 -15.36 -7.64
N GLU A 60 7.42 -15.42 -6.48
CA GLU A 60 6.35 -16.37 -6.16
C GLU A 60 5.01 -15.68 -6.23
N ILE A 61 4.00 -16.32 -6.83
CA ILE A 61 2.65 -15.74 -7.01
C ILE A 61 1.65 -16.59 -6.26
N GLU A 62 1.08 -16.01 -5.20
CA GLU A 62 0.07 -16.62 -4.33
C GLU A 62 -1.34 -16.16 -4.72
N PRO A 63 -2.16 -17.06 -5.29
CA PRO A 63 -3.51 -16.73 -5.78
C PRO A 63 -4.54 -16.74 -4.65
N MET A 64 -4.35 -15.88 -3.65
CA MET A 64 -5.17 -15.82 -2.44
C MET A 64 -5.30 -14.39 -1.91
N ALA A 65 -6.16 -14.19 -0.94
CA ALA A 65 -6.29 -12.96 -0.17
C ALA A 65 -5.57 -13.06 1.17
N ILE A 66 -5.27 -11.92 1.79
CA ILE A 66 -4.81 -11.85 3.19
C ILE A 66 -5.98 -11.36 4.05
N ALA A 67 -6.20 -12.05 5.19
CA ALA A 67 -7.26 -11.74 6.13
C ALA A 67 -6.83 -12.00 7.59
N ALA A 68 -7.70 -11.66 8.54
CA ALA A 68 -7.47 -11.87 9.98
C ALA A 68 -7.41 -13.36 10.38
N ALA A 69 -8.07 -14.23 9.60
CA ALA A 69 -8.11 -15.67 9.82
C ALA A 69 -8.10 -16.43 8.48
N PRO A 70 -7.58 -17.69 8.46
CA PRO A 70 -7.59 -18.48 7.24
C PRO A 70 -9.01 -18.95 6.89
N GLY A 71 -9.25 -19.18 5.59
CA GLY A 71 -10.53 -19.66 5.09
C GLY A 71 -10.82 -19.23 3.66
N SER A 72 -12.00 -18.67 3.44
CA SER A 72 -12.40 -18.03 2.18
C SER A 72 -13.05 -16.69 2.44
N ILE A 73 -12.86 -15.76 1.51
CA ILE A 73 -13.40 -14.40 1.60
C ILE A 73 -14.14 -14.04 0.31
N GLU A 74 -15.25 -13.34 0.42
CA GLU A 74 -15.94 -12.77 -0.72
C GLU A 74 -15.35 -11.42 -1.07
N LEU A 75 -15.05 -11.22 -2.36
CA LEU A 75 -14.58 -9.96 -2.91
C LEU A 75 -15.69 -9.30 -3.75
N PHE A 76 -15.84 -8.01 -3.56
CA PHE A 76 -16.63 -7.13 -4.41
C PHE A 76 -15.75 -6.71 -5.59
N VAL A 77 -16.12 -7.17 -6.80
CA VAL A 77 -15.29 -6.98 -8.00
C VAL A 77 -15.82 -5.77 -8.79
N ASN A 78 -14.95 -4.79 -8.99
CA ASN A 78 -15.16 -3.73 -9.96
C ASN A 78 -14.71 -4.24 -11.34
N LEU A 79 -15.66 -4.40 -12.27
CA LEU A 79 -15.37 -4.99 -13.58
C LEU A 79 -14.65 -4.04 -14.53
N ASP A 80 -14.84 -2.73 -14.35
CA ASP A 80 -14.28 -1.67 -15.17
C ASP A 80 -12.89 -1.26 -14.66
N ASN A 81 -12.70 -1.31 -13.33
CA ASN A 81 -11.45 -0.97 -12.66
C ASN A 81 -11.05 -2.05 -11.65
N ALA A 82 -10.27 -3.03 -12.10
CA ALA A 82 -9.90 -4.19 -11.27
C ALA A 82 -9.05 -3.83 -10.05
N SER A 83 -8.38 -2.65 -10.04
CA SER A 83 -7.62 -2.17 -8.89
C SER A 83 -8.51 -1.90 -7.67
N LEU A 84 -9.76 -1.50 -7.88
CA LEU A 84 -10.73 -1.21 -6.82
C LEU A 84 -11.48 -2.46 -6.31
N THR A 85 -11.02 -3.67 -6.64
CA THR A 85 -11.61 -4.90 -6.10
C THR A 85 -11.25 -5.03 -4.63
N THR A 86 -12.26 -5.20 -3.77
CA THR A 86 -12.11 -5.15 -2.32
C THR A 86 -12.88 -6.26 -1.61
N ALA A 87 -12.42 -6.64 -0.42
CA ALA A 87 -13.19 -7.46 0.52
C ALA A 87 -14.05 -6.61 1.49
N SER A 88 -13.88 -5.29 1.46
CA SER A 88 -14.56 -4.36 2.37
C SER A 88 -15.90 -3.88 1.80
N SER A 89 -17.01 -4.36 2.37
CA SER A 89 -18.33 -3.79 2.09
C SER A 89 -18.46 -2.33 2.52
N GLY A 90 -17.68 -1.94 3.57
CA GLY A 90 -17.59 -0.57 4.04
C GLY A 90 -16.95 0.35 2.99
N PHE A 91 -15.88 -0.12 2.31
CA PHE A 91 -15.25 0.62 1.22
C PHE A 91 -16.23 0.85 0.05
N VAL A 92 -16.94 -0.20 -0.36
CA VAL A 92 -17.98 -0.09 -1.41
C VAL A 92 -19.04 0.94 -1.04
N ALA A 93 -19.52 0.92 0.21
CA ALA A 93 -20.53 1.87 0.70
C ALA A 93 -19.97 3.31 0.74
N ALA A 94 -18.78 3.51 1.27
CA ALA A 94 -18.14 4.82 1.36
C ALA A 94 -17.85 5.41 -0.04
N ALA A 95 -17.28 4.62 -0.95
CA ALA A 95 -17.03 5.02 -2.33
C ALA A 95 -18.31 5.38 -3.08
N SER A 96 -19.38 4.60 -2.91
CA SER A 96 -20.67 4.88 -3.53
C SER A 96 -21.31 6.21 -3.05
N ALA A 97 -20.96 6.67 -1.86
CA ALA A 97 -21.45 7.91 -1.27
C ALA A 97 -20.55 9.12 -1.57
N ALA A 98 -19.28 8.91 -1.94
CA ALA A 98 -18.28 9.96 -2.08
C ALA A 98 -18.32 10.62 -3.47
N PRO A 99 -18.36 11.98 -3.57
CA PRO A 99 -18.48 12.67 -4.86
C PRO A 99 -17.35 12.35 -5.85
N GLY A 100 -16.13 12.11 -5.39
CA GLY A 100 -14.99 11.78 -6.24
C GLY A 100 -15.02 10.36 -6.85
N TRP A 101 -15.97 9.52 -6.44
CA TRP A 101 -16.07 8.11 -6.80
C TRP A 101 -17.33 7.82 -7.65
N HIS A 102 -17.99 8.86 -8.16
CA HIS A 102 -19.16 8.70 -9.01
C HIS A 102 -18.84 7.88 -10.27
N GLY A 103 -19.56 6.79 -10.45
CA GLY A 103 -19.38 5.89 -11.59
C GLY A 103 -18.71 4.57 -11.24
N GLU A 104 -17.97 4.49 -10.15
CA GLU A 104 -17.39 3.24 -9.68
C GLU A 104 -18.49 2.28 -9.20
N ARG A 105 -18.42 1.03 -9.64
CA ARG A 105 -19.44 0.00 -9.35
C ARG A 105 -18.80 -1.35 -9.10
N TRP A 106 -19.37 -2.12 -8.19
CA TRP A 106 -18.92 -3.47 -7.82
C TRP A 106 -20.00 -4.53 -8.08
N PRO A 107 -20.41 -4.75 -9.37
CA PRO A 107 -21.44 -5.73 -9.70
C PRO A 107 -20.96 -7.17 -9.56
N GLY A 108 -19.66 -7.41 -9.65
CA GLY A 108 -19.07 -8.74 -9.57
C GLY A 108 -18.89 -9.25 -8.14
N ARG A 109 -18.86 -10.58 -8.00
CA ARG A 109 -18.48 -11.27 -6.76
C ARG A 109 -17.48 -12.36 -7.10
N LEU A 110 -16.49 -12.53 -6.22
CA LEU A 110 -15.49 -13.57 -6.31
C LEU A 110 -15.25 -14.13 -4.91
N VAL A 111 -15.30 -15.44 -4.75
CA VAL A 111 -14.84 -16.10 -3.52
C VAL A 111 -13.41 -16.55 -3.75
N ALA A 112 -12.50 -16.10 -2.88
CA ALA A 112 -11.08 -16.42 -2.93
C ALA A 112 -10.64 -17.13 -1.64
N PRO A 113 -9.65 -18.04 -1.70
CA PRO A 113 -9.00 -18.54 -0.51
C PRO A 113 -8.30 -17.38 0.22
N ALA A 114 -8.26 -17.45 1.54
CA ALA A 114 -7.62 -16.45 2.38
C ALA A 114 -6.71 -17.12 3.43
N ILE A 115 -5.57 -16.49 3.68
CA ILE A 115 -4.64 -16.85 4.75
C ILE A 115 -4.29 -15.61 5.57
N THR A 116 -3.63 -15.83 6.71
CA THR A 116 -3.11 -14.73 7.53
C THR A 116 -1.71 -14.31 7.05
N LEU A 117 -1.27 -13.11 7.46
CA LEU A 117 0.13 -12.69 7.28
C LEU A 117 1.10 -13.64 7.99
N ASP A 118 0.74 -14.14 9.17
CA ASP A 118 1.56 -15.12 9.88
C ASP A 118 1.76 -16.40 9.06
N GLN A 119 0.72 -16.93 8.43
CA GLN A 119 0.82 -18.11 7.58
C GLN A 119 1.64 -17.85 6.31
N LEU A 120 1.52 -16.65 5.72
CA LEU A 120 2.37 -16.26 4.60
C LEU A 120 3.86 -16.25 5.01
N ILE A 121 4.17 -15.70 6.19
CA ILE A 121 5.52 -15.70 6.76
C ILE A 121 6.01 -17.13 7.05
N GLU A 122 5.16 -17.99 7.58
CA GLU A 122 5.51 -19.40 7.82
C GLU A 122 5.86 -20.15 6.54
N GLY A 123 5.18 -19.83 5.44
CA GLY A 123 5.43 -20.46 4.13
C GLY A 123 6.67 -19.96 3.40
N HIS A 124 6.97 -18.67 3.49
CA HIS A 124 7.98 -18.02 2.62
C HIS A 124 9.17 -17.42 3.38
N GLY A 125 9.07 -17.28 4.70
CA GLY A 125 10.04 -16.58 5.55
C GLY A 125 9.60 -15.15 5.86
N GLU A 126 10.32 -14.50 6.79
CA GLU A 126 10.01 -13.15 7.25
C GLU A 126 10.48 -12.11 6.23
N PRO A 127 9.59 -11.23 5.72
CA PRO A 127 9.97 -10.18 4.77
C PRO A 127 10.67 -9.03 5.49
N ILE A 128 11.62 -8.40 4.82
CA ILE A 128 12.22 -7.11 5.26
C ILE A 128 11.21 -5.97 5.05
N PHE A 129 10.38 -6.09 4.03
CA PHE A 129 9.33 -5.11 3.72
C PHE A 129 8.08 -5.79 3.20
N ALA A 130 6.90 -5.33 3.62
CA ALA A 130 5.62 -5.74 3.07
C ALA A 130 4.83 -4.52 2.58
N LYS A 131 4.36 -4.52 1.33
CA LYS A 131 3.35 -3.58 0.83
C LYS A 131 1.99 -4.22 1.01
N ILE A 132 1.05 -3.51 1.63
CA ILE A 132 -0.34 -3.97 1.83
C ILE A 132 -1.24 -2.94 1.15
N ASP A 133 -1.95 -3.38 0.11
CA ASP A 133 -2.78 -2.54 -0.73
C ASP A 133 -4.01 -3.37 -1.16
N VAL A 134 -5.02 -3.37 -0.32
CA VAL A 134 -6.18 -4.26 -0.42
C VAL A 134 -7.52 -3.52 -0.36
N GLU A 135 -7.47 -2.22 -0.73
CA GLU A 135 -8.63 -1.37 -1.00
C GLU A 135 -9.62 -1.31 0.17
N GLY A 136 -9.13 -0.81 1.32
CA GLY A 136 -9.95 -0.62 2.52
C GLY A 136 -10.12 -1.87 3.39
N PHE A 137 -9.27 -2.90 3.20
CA PHE A 137 -9.24 -4.12 4.01
C PHE A 137 -7.89 -4.30 4.75
N GLU A 138 -7.07 -3.24 4.83
CA GLU A 138 -5.72 -3.25 5.39
C GLU A 138 -5.72 -3.60 6.88
N ALA A 139 -6.69 -3.10 7.65
CA ALA A 139 -6.81 -3.39 9.08
C ALA A 139 -7.08 -4.88 9.33
N GLU A 140 -7.94 -5.51 8.53
CA GLU A 140 -8.21 -6.95 8.59
C GLU A 140 -6.99 -7.78 8.17
N ALA A 141 -6.26 -7.33 7.14
CA ALA A 141 -5.02 -7.97 6.74
C ALA A 141 -3.98 -7.93 7.87
N LEU A 142 -3.79 -6.77 8.51
CA LEU A 142 -2.87 -6.60 9.64
C LEU A 142 -3.33 -7.31 10.92
N ALA A 143 -4.63 -7.57 11.10
CA ALA A 143 -5.12 -8.35 12.22
C ALA A 143 -4.58 -9.79 12.21
N GLY A 144 -4.26 -10.34 11.03
CA GLY A 144 -3.64 -11.65 10.84
C GLY A 144 -2.12 -11.71 11.08
N LEU A 145 -1.51 -10.65 11.59
CA LEU A 145 -0.09 -10.57 11.92
C LEU A 145 0.10 -10.53 13.43
N SER A 146 0.81 -11.50 14.03
CA SER A 146 1.01 -11.61 15.48
C SER A 146 2.37 -11.09 15.98
N ARG A 147 3.30 -10.80 15.05
CA ARG A 147 4.68 -10.37 15.35
C ARG A 147 5.03 -9.06 14.64
N PRO A 148 5.97 -8.27 15.16
CA PRO A 148 6.41 -7.08 14.44
C PRO A 148 7.21 -7.46 13.18
N LEU A 149 7.04 -6.72 12.08
CA LEU A 149 7.91 -6.73 10.90
C LEU A 149 8.87 -5.54 10.95
N GLU A 150 10.02 -5.62 10.29
CA GLU A 150 11.01 -4.54 10.25
C GLU A 150 10.42 -3.27 9.63
N ALA A 151 9.75 -3.41 8.48
CA ALA A 151 9.05 -2.32 7.83
C ALA A 151 7.91 -2.82 6.93
N PHE A 152 6.89 -2.00 6.78
CA PHE A 152 5.81 -2.23 5.82
C PHE A 152 5.10 -0.93 5.46
N SER A 153 4.32 -0.95 4.39
CA SER A 153 3.37 0.12 4.08
C SER A 153 1.96 -0.44 3.93
N PHE A 154 0.98 0.40 4.21
CA PHE A 154 -0.42 0.11 3.94
C PHE A 154 -1.08 1.32 3.29
N GLU A 155 -2.00 1.05 2.36
CA GLU A 155 -2.75 2.11 1.72
C GLU A 155 -3.75 2.75 2.69
N PHE A 156 -4.05 4.02 2.45
CA PHE A 156 -5.19 4.72 3.04
C PHE A 156 -5.98 5.45 1.98
N THR A 157 -7.28 5.59 2.22
CA THR A 157 -8.15 6.48 1.46
C THR A 157 -8.84 7.47 2.38
N THR A 158 -9.06 8.70 1.88
CA THR A 158 -9.73 9.74 2.67
C THR A 158 -11.21 9.46 2.91
N ILE A 159 -11.82 8.59 2.11
CA ILE A 159 -13.21 8.14 2.33
C ILE A 159 -13.34 7.12 3.47
N MET A 160 -12.21 6.49 3.90
CA MET A 160 -12.18 5.51 4.99
C MET A 160 -10.94 5.68 5.89
N ARG A 161 -10.66 6.90 6.35
CA ARG A 161 -9.50 7.22 7.21
C ARG A 161 -9.38 6.33 8.43
N GLN A 162 -10.51 5.87 8.98
CA GLN A 162 -10.55 5.02 10.16
C GLN A 162 -9.79 3.71 9.96
N VAL A 163 -9.82 3.11 8.77
CA VAL A 163 -9.05 1.90 8.47
C VAL A 163 -7.55 2.12 8.69
N ALA A 164 -7.01 3.25 8.21
CA ALA A 164 -5.60 3.57 8.43
C ALA A 164 -5.27 3.85 9.91
N ILE A 165 -6.18 4.49 10.64
CA ILE A 165 -6.04 4.71 12.09
C ILE A 165 -6.04 3.37 12.84
N ASP A 166 -6.91 2.45 12.45
CA ASP A 166 -6.96 1.09 13.01
C ASP A 166 -5.65 0.32 12.70
N CYS A 167 -5.09 0.49 11.50
CA CYS A 167 -3.76 -0.04 11.16
C CYS A 167 -2.66 0.53 12.06
N VAL A 168 -2.64 1.84 12.32
CA VAL A 168 -1.68 2.47 13.25
C VAL A 168 -1.86 1.93 14.66
N THR A 169 -3.11 1.74 15.11
CA THR A 169 -3.43 1.13 16.41
C THR A 169 -2.89 -0.30 16.48
N ARG A 170 -3.07 -1.10 15.41
CA ARG A 170 -2.50 -2.45 15.33
C ARG A 170 -0.98 -2.43 15.40
N CYS A 171 -0.33 -1.51 14.69
CA CYS A 171 1.12 -1.33 14.75
C CYS A 171 1.62 -1.10 16.17
N ARG A 172 0.94 -0.27 16.96
CA ARG A 172 1.30 -0.02 18.37
C ARG A 172 1.24 -1.30 19.23
N ALA A 173 0.28 -2.18 18.94
CA ALA A 173 0.17 -3.46 19.64
C ALA A 173 1.28 -4.45 19.24
N LEU A 174 1.80 -4.34 18.01
CA LEU A 174 2.88 -5.19 17.50
C LEU A 174 4.26 -4.72 17.95
N GLY A 175 4.50 -3.40 18.05
CA GLY A 175 5.81 -2.89 18.41
C GLY A 175 5.94 -1.37 18.40
N ALA A 176 7.14 -0.87 18.67
CA ALA A 176 7.44 0.56 18.66
C ALA A 176 7.76 1.01 17.24
N TYR A 177 6.75 1.42 16.48
CA TYR A 177 6.92 1.91 15.11
C TYR A 177 7.07 3.43 15.03
N ARG A 178 7.73 3.86 13.97
CA ARG A 178 7.76 5.24 13.47
C ARG A 178 7.12 5.26 12.10
N TYR A 179 6.53 6.40 11.74
CA TYR A 179 5.69 6.50 10.54
C TYR A 179 6.15 7.61 9.61
N ASN A 180 5.87 7.44 8.34
CA ASN A 180 5.89 8.46 7.31
C ASN A 180 4.74 8.19 6.34
N ALA A 181 4.50 9.07 5.38
CA ALA A 181 3.42 8.91 4.42
C ALA A 181 3.85 9.36 3.02
N ALA A 182 3.17 8.87 1.99
CA ALA A 182 3.22 9.43 0.65
C ALA A 182 1.80 9.59 0.11
N LEU A 183 1.50 10.74 -0.52
CA LEU A 183 0.19 11.01 -1.11
C LEU A 183 0.13 10.49 -2.55
N GLY A 184 -0.93 9.78 -2.87
CA GLY A 184 -1.16 9.16 -4.17
C GLY A 184 0.08 8.44 -4.69
N GLU A 185 0.34 8.50 -5.98
CA GLU A 185 1.52 7.90 -6.63
C GLU A 185 2.74 8.84 -6.64
N SER A 186 2.83 9.79 -5.70
CA SER A 186 3.93 10.77 -5.67
C SER A 186 5.29 10.15 -5.42
N GLN A 187 5.36 9.01 -4.74
CA GLN A 187 6.59 8.32 -4.33
C GLN A 187 7.54 9.23 -3.52
N ARG A 188 6.98 10.22 -2.81
CA ARG A 188 7.70 11.18 -1.99
C ARG A 188 7.15 11.18 -0.57
N LEU A 189 8.02 10.98 0.39
CA LEU A 189 7.66 11.04 1.81
C LEU A 189 7.21 12.45 2.20
N ALA A 190 6.08 12.53 2.91
CA ALA A 190 5.44 13.77 3.34
C ALA A 190 6.20 14.46 4.49
N PHE A 191 6.89 13.67 5.31
CA PHE A 191 7.65 14.18 6.44
C PHE A 191 9.15 14.01 6.18
N THR A 192 9.94 15.03 6.52
CA THR A 192 11.41 14.96 6.45
C THR A 192 12.01 14.00 7.48
N GLN A 193 11.29 13.77 8.57
CA GLN A 193 11.65 12.84 9.64
C GLN A 193 10.50 11.89 9.91
N TRP A 194 10.82 10.68 10.37
CA TRP A 194 9.85 9.71 10.81
C TRP A 194 9.15 10.17 12.09
N VAL A 195 7.83 10.12 12.12
CA VAL A 195 6.99 10.65 13.19
C VAL A 195 6.40 9.55 14.07
N ASP A 196 5.88 9.92 15.25
CA ASP A 196 5.17 9.01 16.14
C ASP A 196 3.71 8.80 15.68
N ALA A 197 3.06 7.79 16.25
CA ALA A 197 1.71 7.39 15.90
C ALA A 197 0.69 8.53 16.05
N GLU A 198 0.78 9.31 17.13
CA GLU A 198 -0.12 10.44 17.38
C GLU A 198 0.00 11.55 16.32
N VAL A 199 1.18 11.70 15.73
CA VAL A 199 1.41 12.70 14.68
C VAL A 199 0.82 12.22 13.36
N ILE A 200 1.03 10.93 13.00
CA ILE A 200 0.50 10.39 11.74
C ILE A 200 -1.04 10.29 11.78
N GLU A 201 -1.63 9.93 12.92
CA GLU A 201 -3.09 9.89 13.10
C GLU A 201 -3.70 11.29 12.91
N ARG A 202 -3.19 12.33 13.60
CA ARG A 202 -3.65 13.70 13.39
C ARG A 202 -3.47 14.20 11.97
N TRP A 203 -2.40 13.78 11.31
CA TRP A 203 -2.17 14.12 9.90
C TRP A 203 -3.22 13.48 9.00
N LEU A 204 -3.55 12.19 9.19
CA LEU A 204 -4.63 11.49 8.47
C LEU A 204 -5.99 12.16 8.67
N GLU A 205 -6.32 12.54 9.92
CA GLU A 205 -7.57 13.24 10.25
C GLU A 205 -7.67 14.60 9.58
N ALA A 206 -6.54 15.33 9.48
CA ALA A 206 -6.47 16.69 8.94
C ALA A 206 -6.40 16.73 7.40
N LEU A 207 -6.20 15.58 6.71
CA LEU A 207 -6.17 15.57 5.26
C LEU A 207 -7.50 16.05 4.66
N PRO A 208 -7.47 16.90 3.62
CA PRO A 208 -8.70 17.21 2.87
C PRO A 208 -9.16 15.96 2.08
N ASP A 209 -10.45 15.85 1.79
CA ASP A 209 -10.97 14.73 0.99
C ASP A 209 -10.35 14.67 -0.42
N SER A 210 -9.94 15.83 -0.95
CA SER A 210 -9.23 15.93 -2.23
C SER A 210 -7.85 15.26 -2.25
N ALA A 211 -7.27 14.89 -1.09
CA ALA A 211 -6.05 14.11 -1.03
C ALA A 211 -6.24 12.68 -1.55
N ASN A 212 -7.48 12.21 -1.54
CA ASN A 212 -7.97 10.92 -2.06
C ASN A 212 -7.33 9.71 -1.37
N SER A 213 -6.09 9.35 -1.71
CA SER A 213 -5.41 8.16 -1.17
C SER A 213 -3.90 8.37 -1.05
N GLY A 214 -3.24 7.40 -0.47
CA GLY A 214 -1.79 7.32 -0.37
C GLY A 214 -1.34 6.14 0.49
N ASP A 215 -0.06 6.10 0.80
CA ASP A 215 0.55 5.05 1.63
C ASP A 215 1.04 5.60 2.96
N ILE A 216 0.77 4.87 4.03
CA ILE A 216 1.48 5.02 5.31
C ILE A 216 2.60 4.00 5.36
N TYR A 217 3.81 4.46 5.67
CA TYR A 217 5.00 3.64 5.88
C TYR A 217 5.25 3.52 7.37
N ALA A 218 5.40 2.29 7.85
CA ALA A 218 5.74 1.96 9.24
C ALA A 218 7.11 1.29 9.29
N ARG A 219 7.98 1.75 10.20
CA ARG A 219 9.32 1.17 10.44
C ARG A 219 9.49 0.92 11.93
N LEU A 220 9.88 -0.30 12.28
CA LEU A 220 10.13 -0.70 13.67
C LEU A 220 11.35 0.04 14.24
N ARG A 221 11.26 0.57 15.45
CA ARG A 221 12.41 1.12 16.19
C ARG A 221 13.25 -0.04 16.71
N VAL A 222 14.42 -0.21 16.15
CA VAL A 222 15.40 -1.15 16.69
C VAL A 222 16.15 -0.44 17.83
N SER A 223 15.97 -0.92 19.06
CA SER A 223 16.73 -0.43 20.22
C SER A 223 18.20 -0.81 20.04
N GLY A 224 19.07 0.17 19.79
CA GLY A 224 20.52 -0.03 19.84
C GLY A 224 21.26 -0.13 18.50
N ASN A 225 20.62 -0.04 17.35
CA ASN A 225 21.31 0.10 16.08
C ASN A 225 20.85 1.38 15.38
N PRO A 226 21.76 2.26 14.89
CA PRO A 226 21.33 3.33 14.02
C PRO A 226 20.65 2.75 12.79
N PRO A 227 19.64 3.43 12.20
CA PRO A 227 19.02 2.97 10.95
C PRO A 227 20.13 2.62 9.95
N ARG A 228 20.01 1.48 9.24
CA ARG A 228 20.94 1.06 8.21
C ARG A 228 21.23 2.27 7.33
N ASN A 229 22.47 2.80 7.42
CA ASN A 229 22.91 4.13 7.00
C ASN A 229 22.28 4.63 5.70
N LEU A 230 21.57 5.74 5.80
CA LEU A 230 21.33 6.68 4.69
C LEU A 230 22.64 7.43 4.42
N ALA A 231 23.53 6.87 3.62
CA ALA A 231 24.69 7.56 3.10
C ALA A 231 24.28 8.35 1.86
N HIS A 232 23.64 9.51 2.04
CA HIS A 232 23.64 10.60 1.06
C HIS A 232 23.52 11.93 1.80
N GLY A 233 24.64 12.67 1.79
CA GLY A 233 24.80 14.13 1.86
C GLY A 233 23.93 14.90 2.84
N GLN A 234 24.47 15.32 3.98
CA GLN A 234 23.93 16.44 4.75
C GLN A 234 24.01 17.74 3.96
N PRO A 235 23.03 18.60 4.14
CA PRO A 235 23.32 20.00 4.49
C PRO A 235 22.78 20.40 5.86
N ASP A 236 23.46 21.35 6.43
CA ASP A 236 23.49 21.88 7.76
C ASP A 236 22.18 22.18 8.47
N CYS A 237 22.30 22.15 9.81
CA CYS A 237 21.39 22.64 10.83
C CYS A 237 20.70 23.98 10.49
N ALA A 238 19.36 23.97 10.58
CA ALA A 238 18.58 25.16 10.86
C ALA A 238 17.51 24.86 11.93
N SER A 239 17.43 25.76 12.88
CA SER A 239 16.62 25.85 14.09
C SER A 239 15.10 25.64 13.90
N PRO A 240 14.35 25.18 14.93
CA PRO A 240 12.93 24.87 14.81
C PRO A 240 12.06 26.12 14.89
N ALA A 241 11.73 26.69 13.76
CA ALA A 241 10.61 27.63 13.65
C ALA A 241 10.06 27.61 12.22
N SER A 242 8.75 27.43 12.12
CA SER A 242 7.95 27.53 10.89
C SER A 242 7.70 26.21 10.14
N MET A 243 6.70 25.47 10.62
CA MET A 243 5.97 24.47 9.84
C MET A 243 5.16 25.19 8.75
N ARG A 244 5.69 25.27 7.53
CA ARG A 244 4.89 25.66 6.36
C ARG A 244 4.37 24.40 5.71
N ILE A 245 3.06 24.19 5.76
CA ILE A 245 2.35 23.25 4.92
C ILE A 245 2.42 23.80 3.50
N THR A 246 3.26 23.22 2.67
CA THR A 246 3.25 23.54 1.24
C THR A 246 2.07 22.79 0.63
N ALA A 247 0.97 23.48 0.38
CA ALA A 247 -0.16 22.98 -0.36
C ALA A 247 0.31 22.62 -1.79
N VAL A 248 0.31 21.34 -2.13
CA VAL A 248 0.47 20.89 -3.50
C VAL A 248 -0.89 21.05 -4.18
N LEU A 249 -0.97 21.99 -5.12
CA LEU A 249 -2.14 22.19 -5.98
C LEU A 249 -2.38 20.93 -6.84
N PRO A 250 -3.64 20.56 -7.12
CA PRO A 250 -3.96 19.39 -7.93
C PRO A 250 -3.55 19.60 -9.37
N LEU A 251 -2.94 18.60 -9.98
CA LEU A 251 -2.75 18.52 -11.44
C LEU A 251 -4.14 18.41 -12.09
N ALA A 252 -4.46 19.46 -12.85
CA ALA A 252 -5.69 19.57 -13.61
C ALA A 252 -5.74 18.50 -14.72
N SER A 253 -6.91 17.88 -14.81
CA SER A 253 -7.63 17.43 -16.01
C SER A 253 -6.81 17.29 -17.30
N MET A 254 -6.52 16.08 -17.71
CA MET A 254 -6.31 15.77 -19.13
C MET A 254 -7.66 15.88 -19.85
N VAL A 255 -7.85 16.98 -20.56
CA VAL A 255 -8.92 17.15 -21.54
C VAL A 255 -8.60 16.24 -22.71
N VAL A 256 -9.42 15.21 -22.92
CA VAL A 256 -9.46 14.47 -24.19
C VAL A 256 -10.09 15.39 -25.22
N VAL A 257 -9.30 15.85 -26.18
CA VAL A 257 -9.80 16.56 -27.36
C VAL A 257 -10.31 15.50 -28.33
N GLU A 258 -11.61 15.36 -28.45
CA GLU A 258 -12.23 14.65 -29.56
C GLU A 258 -12.05 15.44 -30.84
N ASN A 259 -11.40 14.82 -31.82
CA ASN A 259 -11.35 15.36 -33.18
C ASN A 259 -12.72 15.14 -33.86
N PRO A 260 -13.32 16.14 -34.48
CA PRO A 260 -14.53 15.97 -35.26
C PRO A 260 -14.22 15.17 -36.52
N VAL A 261 -14.98 14.10 -36.74
CA VAL A 261 -15.03 13.40 -38.04
C VAL A 261 -15.71 14.34 -39.04
N SER A 262 -14.98 14.69 -40.09
CA SER A 262 -15.55 15.39 -41.25
C SER A 262 -16.27 14.39 -42.12
N ASP A 263 -17.58 14.56 -42.25
CA ASP A 263 -18.38 13.95 -43.30
C ASP A 263 -17.92 14.49 -44.67
N GLY A 264 -17.70 13.56 -45.62
CA GLY A 264 -17.49 13.79 -47.01
C GLY A 264 -17.69 12.48 -47.79
#